data_8e8e103019b9fcc493656ad79c7c22e4
#
_entry.id   8e8e103019b9fcc493656ad79c7c22e4
#
_cell.length_a   1.000
_cell.length_b   1.000
_cell.length_c   1.000
_cell.angle_alpha   90.00
_cell.angle_beta   90.00
_cell.angle_gamma   90.00
#
_symmetry.space_group_name_H-M   'P 1'
#
loop_
_entity.id
_entity.type
_entity.pdbx_description
1 polymer ?
#
loop_
_entity_poly.entity_id
_entity_poly.type
_entity_poly.pdbx_seq_one_letter_code
_entity_poly.pdbx_strand_id
1 'polypeptide(L)'
;NYEEAKAENRQLYLDADQLADIADWYASERKFEEAQEVITYGLKIHPGNTALLIEQAYLYLDTQKLQKAKKVADSITEDFDSEVKLLKAELLLNGGKLEEAQWLLSTIADADELETIIDVVFLYLDMGYPDAAKEWLDRGKSRYAEDEEYMALTADYLASTHQVESAIIYYNKLIDKSPFNPSYWM
;
A
#
# COMPACT_ATOMS: atom_id res chain seq x y z
N ASN A 1 12.98 22.72 -0.09
CA ASN A 1 13.09 21.37 0.47
C ASN A 1 12.53 21.40 1.90
N TYR A 2 11.72 20.38 2.29
CA TYR A 2 11.09 20.29 3.63
C TYR A 2 12.15 20.30 4.74
N GLU A 3 13.21 19.55 4.58
CA GLU A 3 14.33 19.45 5.53
C GLU A 3 15.03 20.81 5.76
N GLU A 4 15.27 21.58 4.70
CA GLU A 4 15.86 22.91 4.80
C GLU A 4 14.95 23.88 5.54
N ALA A 5 13.66 23.86 5.24
CA ALA A 5 12.69 24.70 5.91
C ALA A 5 12.55 24.33 7.40
N LYS A 6 12.58 23.03 7.71
CA LYS A 6 12.62 22.53 9.10
C LYS A 6 13.87 23.01 9.83
N ALA A 7 15.05 22.89 9.20
CA ALA A 7 16.32 23.34 9.76
C ALA A 7 16.38 24.85 10.00
N GLU A 8 15.74 25.64 9.11
CA GLU A 8 15.66 27.11 9.20
C GLU A 8 14.47 27.61 10.02
N ASN A 9 13.66 26.70 10.60
CA ASN A 9 12.42 27.00 11.31
C ASN A 9 11.46 27.90 10.49
N ARG A 10 11.48 27.75 9.16
CA ARG A 10 10.58 28.43 8.23
C ARG A 10 9.29 27.63 8.14
N GLN A 11 8.18 28.34 8.21
CA GLN A 11 6.87 27.76 7.95
C GLN A 11 6.74 27.48 6.45
N LEU A 12 6.83 26.20 6.05
CA LEU A 12 6.57 25.79 4.69
C LEU A 12 5.09 25.48 4.57
N TYR A 13 4.40 26.18 3.69
CA TYR A 13 3.03 25.83 3.34
C TYR A 13 3.09 24.75 2.25
N LEU A 14 2.95 23.49 2.65
CA LEU A 14 2.78 22.34 1.76
C LEU A 14 1.31 21.94 1.77
N ASP A 15 0.82 21.43 0.67
CA ASP A 15 -0.51 20.82 0.64
C ASP A 15 -0.50 19.47 1.40
N ALA A 16 -1.67 18.93 1.63
CA ALA A 16 -1.81 17.72 2.43
C ALA A 16 -1.18 16.50 1.78
N ASP A 17 -1.33 16.38 0.46
CA ASP A 17 -0.81 15.23 -0.31
C ASP A 17 0.72 15.23 -0.31
N GLN A 18 1.36 16.39 -0.50
CA GLN A 18 2.81 16.53 -0.38
C GLN A 18 3.33 16.15 1.01
N LEU A 19 2.57 16.45 2.06
CA LEU A 19 2.94 16.07 3.42
C LEU A 19 2.72 14.56 3.66
N ALA A 20 1.68 13.98 3.08
CA ALA A 20 1.46 12.54 3.10
C ALA A 20 2.61 11.79 2.41
N ASP A 21 2.98 12.19 1.18
CA ASP A 21 4.13 11.63 0.44
C ASP A 21 5.44 11.69 1.23
N ILE A 22 5.69 12.82 1.91
CA ILE A 22 6.89 12.98 2.75
C ILE A 22 6.82 12.04 3.96
N ALA A 23 5.66 11.88 4.57
CA ALA A 23 5.48 11.00 5.72
C ALA A 23 5.68 9.53 5.33
N ASP A 24 5.09 9.09 4.20
CA ASP A 24 5.29 7.76 3.64
C ASP A 24 6.78 7.50 3.33
N TRP A 25 7.44 8.45 2.66
CA TRP A 25 8.88 8.31 2.41
C TRP A 25 9.69 8.11 3.69
N TYR A 26 9.41 8.87 4.77
CA TYR A 26 10.09 8.66 6.04
C TYR A 26 9.75 7.29 6.67
N ALA A 27 8.50 6.85 6.56
CA ALA A 27 8.07 5.55 7.08
C ALA A 27 8.75 4.40 6.34
N SER A 28 8.85 4.46 5.00
CA SER A 28 9.55 3.48 4.17
C SER A 28 11.05 3.36 4.51
N GLU A 29 11.69 4.48 4.90
CA GLU A 29 13.07 4.54 5.40
C GLU A 29 13.18 4.14 6.89
N ARG A 30 12.09 3.69 7.51
CA ARG A 30 11.98 3.37 8.94
C ARG A 30 12.30 4.52 9.90
N LYS A 31 12.16 5.75 9.41
CA LYS A 31 12.30 6.99 10.19
C LYS A 31 10.95 7.37 10.78
N PHE A 32 10.43 6.52 11.67
CA PHE A 32 9.07 6.64 12.19
C PHE A 32 8.82 7.89 13.05
N GLU A 33 9.85 8.43 13.68
CA GLU A 33 9.74 9.67 14.48
C GLU A 33 9.55 10.86 13.55
N GLU A 34 10.32 10.94 12.47
CA GLU A 34 10.22 11.97 11.44
C GLU A 34 8.88 11.89 10.71
N ALA A 35 8.43 10.69 10.34
CA ALA A 35 7.10 10.49 9.76
C ALA A 35 5.99 11.01 10.68
N GLN A 36 6.05 10.68 11.97
CA GLN A 36 5.08 11.18 12.96
C GLN A 36 5.10 12.70 13.10
N GLU A 37 6.27 13.34 13.04
CA GLU A 37 6.36 14.80 13.07
C GLU A 37 5.69 15.45 11.86
N VAL A 38 5.94 14.91 10.64
CA VAL A 38 5.31 15.40 9.39
C VAL A 38 3.80 15.26 9.46
N ILE A 39 3.29 14.09 9.85
CA ILE A 39 1.85 13.84 9.99
C ILE A 39 1.23 14.78 11.02
N THR A 40 1.88 14.95 12.17
CA THR A 40 1.39 15.85 13.22
C THR A 40 1.33 17.30 12.74
N TYR A 41 2.35 17.75 12.02
CA TYR A 41 2.36 19.07 11.40
C TYR A 41 1.25 19.19 10.34
N GLY A 42 1.14 18.20 9.45
CA GLY A 42 0.13 18.13 8.40
C GLY A 42 -1.29 18.22 8.94
N LEU A 43 -1.63 17.41 9.92
CA LEU A 43 -2.95 17.39 10.54
C LEU A 43 -3.26 18.65 11.35
N LYS A 44 -2.25 19.41 11.78
CA LYS A 44 -2.44 20.72 12.40
C LYS A 44 -2.89 21.79 11.40
N ILE A 45 -2.35 21.78 10.17
CA ILE A 45 -2.65 22.76 9.13
C ILE A 45 -3.78 22.29 8.19
N HIS A 46 -3.97 20.99 8.05
CA HIS A 46 -5.03 20.34 7.29
C HIS A 46 -5.83 19.37 8.18
N PRO A 47 -6.64 19.87 9.12
CA PRO A 47 -7.35 19.01 10.07
C PRO A 47 -8.31 18.06 9.36
N GLY A 48 -8.22 16.76 9.68
CA GLY A 48 -9.12 15.74 9.14
C GLY A 48 -8.84 15.33 7.69
N ASN A 49 -7.73 15.76 7.11
CA ASN A 49 -7.38 15.32 5.76
C ASN A 49 -7.17 13.82 5.70
N THR A 50 -7.80 13.16 4.73
CA THR A 50 -7.87 11.71 4.59
C THR A 50 -6.50 11.09 4.30
N ALA A 51 -5.71 11.61 3.38
CA ALA A 51 -4.38 11.08 3.07
C ALA A 51 -3.48 11.07 4.31
N LEU A 52 -3.43 12.18 5.05
CA LEU A 52 -2.66 12.26 6.30
C LEU A 52 -3.18 11.34 7.41
N LEU A 53 -4.47 11.07 7.47
CA LEU A 53 -5.05 10.11 8.42
C LEU A 53 -4.71 8.67 8.01
N ILE A 54 -4.67 8.35 6.72
CA ILE A 54 -4.22 7.06 6.20
C ILE A 54 -2.77 6.84 6.61
N GLU A 55 -1.87 7.78 6.34
CA GLU A 55 -0.46 7.71 6.74
C GLU A 55 -0.29 7.53 8.25
N GLN A 56 -1.11 8.24 9.05
CA GLN A 56 -1.09 8.07 10.50
C GLN A 56 -1.50 6.67 10.94
N ALA A 57 -2.48 6.08 10.27
CA ALA A 57 -2.94 4.73 10.58
C ALA A 57 -1.90 3.69 10.19
N TYR A 58 -1.28 3.81 9.01
CA TYR A 58 -0.19 2.93 8.58
C TYR A 58 1.03 3.04 9.50
N LEU A 59 1.44 4.24 9.88
CA LEU A 59 2.51 4.43 10.86
C LEU A 59 2.21 3.74 12.21
N TYR A 60 0.94 3.70 12.62
CA TYR A 60 0.54 2.96 13.81
C TYR A 60 0.54 1.45 13.59
N LEU A 61 0.24 0.95 12.38
CA LEU A 61 0.37 -0.46 12.02
C LEU A 61 1.85 -0.89 12.05
N ASP A 62 2.74 -0.16 11.39
CA ASP A 62 4.18 -0.40 11.36
C ASP A 62 4.82 -0.43 12.75
N THR A 63 4.34 0.44 13.63
CA THR A 63 4.80 0.50 15.02
C THR A 63 3.99 -0.39 15.98
N GLN A 64 3.20 -1.34 15.44
CA GLN A 64 2.41 -2.34 16.16
C GLN A 64 1.39 -1.76 17.16
N LYS A 65 0.91 -0.53 16.89
CA LYS A 65 -0.09 0.16 17.72
C LYS A 65 -1.51 -0.03 17.15
N LEU A 66 -1.91 -1.28 16.93
CA LEU A 66 -3.15 -1.67 16.22
C LEU A 66 -4.40 -0.91 16.71
N GLN A 67 -4.57 -0.72 18.03
CA GLN A 67 -5.74 -0.02 18.57
C GLN A 67 -5.76 1.47 18.18
N LYS A 68 -4.59 2.10 18.01
CA LYS A 68 -4.50 3.49 17.56
C LYS A 68 -4.78 3.56 16.06
N ALA A 69 -4.21 2.64 15.26
CA ALA A 69 -4.48 2.54 13.84
C ALA A 69 -5.99 2.42 13.59
N LYS A 70 -6.65 1.48 14.27
CA LYS A 70 -8.10 1.29 14.16
C LYS A 70 -8.87 2.56 14.51
N LYS A 71 -8.52 3.23 15.62
CA LYS A 71 -9.20 4.47 16.02
C LYS A 71 -9.09 5.57 14.98
N VAL A 72 -7.93 5.71 14.33
CA VAL A 72 -7.73 6.68 13.25
C VAL A 72 -8.54 6.28 12.03
N ALA A 73 -8.46 5.03 11.58
CA ALA A 73 -9.22 4.54 10.42
C ALA A 73 -10.75 4.67 10.62
N ASP A 74 -11.25 4.43 11.85
CA ASP A 74 -12.67 4.60 12.18
C ASP A 74 -13.10 6.09 12.17
N SER A 75 -12.17 7.04 12.24
CA SER A 75 -12.45 8.47 12.15
C SER A 75 -12.51 9.00 10.72
N ILE A 76 -12.04 8.24 9.73
CA ILE A 76 -12.09 8.62 8.32
C ILE A 76 -13.51 8.44 7.79
N THR A 77 -14.09 9.52 7.26
CA THR A 77 -15.46 9.53 6.77
C THR A 77 -15.62 9.24 5.29
N GLU A 78 -14.54 9.23 4.53
CA GLU A 78 -14.50 8.98 3.09
C GLU A 78 -14.48 7.48 2.76
N ASP A 79 -15.58 6.78 3.07
CA ASP A 79 -15.67 5.32 2.94
C ASP A 79 -15.69 4.79 1.50
N PHE A 80 -15.79 5.66 0.51
CA PHE A 80 -15.77 5.28 -0.92
C PHE A 80 -14.35 5.23 -1.49
N ASP A 81 -13.38 5.83 -0.82
CA ASP A 81 -11.99 5.88 -1.23
C ASP A 81 -11.35 4.48 -1.19
N SER A 82 -10.58 4.13 -2.22
CA SER A 82 -9.97 2.81 -2.36
C SER A 82 -8.86 2.58 -1.33
N GLU A 83 -8.04 3.61 -1.04
CA GLU A 83 -6.98 3.53 -0.03
C GLU A 83 -7.56 3.37 1.38
N VAL A 84 -8.66 4.06 1.68
CA VAL A 84 -9.39 3.90 2.94
C VAL A 84 -9.92 2.47 3.08
N LYS A 85 -10.42 1.87 2.00
CA LYS A 85 -10.89 0.49 2.01
C LYS A 85 -9.74 -0.50 2.18
N LEU A 86 -8.59 -0.26 1.54
CA LEU A 86 -7.38 -1.06 1.72
C LEU A 86 -6.92 -1.02 3.18
N LEU A 87 -6.77 0.16 3.76
CA LEU A 87 -6.40 0.33 5.18
C LEU A 87 -7.39 -0.40 6.12
N LYS A 88 -8.69 -0.23 5.92
CA LYS A 88 -9.72 -0.89 6.73
C LYS A 88 -9.70 -2.42 6.54
N ALA A 89 -9.44 -2.90 5.33
CA ALA A 89 -9.29 -4.33 5.05
C ALA A 89 -8.06 -4.92 5.74
N GLU A 90 -6.94 -4.22 5.74
CA GLU A 90 -5.74 -4.64 6.47
C GLU A 90 -6.00 -4.77 7.98
N LEU A 91 -6.69 -3.79 8.56
CA LEU A 91 -7.10 -3.85 9.97
C LEU A 91 -8.04 -5.03 10.27
N LEU A 92 -8.92 -5.37 9.34
CA LEU A 92 -9.80 -6.55 9.45
C LEU A 92 -8.97 -7.85 9.37
N LEU A 93 -8.05 -7.95 8.44
CA LEU A 93 -7.16 -9.11 8.27
C LEU A 93 -6.25 -9.31 9.49
N ASN A 94 -5.69 -8.23 10.04
CA ASN A 94 -4.95 -8.26 11.31
C ASN A 94 -5.82 -8.78 12.48
N GLY A 95 -7.12 -8.59 12.41
CA GLY A 95 -8.10 -9.12 13.35
C GLY A 95 -8.59 -10.54 13.03
N GLY A 96 -8.08 -11.18 11.97
CA GLY A 96 -8.51 -12.51 11.51
C GLY A 96 -9.89 -12.55 10.85
N LYS A 97 -10.40 -11.40 10.37
CA LYS A 97 -11.73 -11.21 9.81
C LYS A 97 -11.71 -11.23 8.27
N LEU A 98 -11.26 -12.35 7.72
CA LEU A 98 -11.07 -12.51 6.27
C LEU A 98 -12.35 -12.21 5.46
N GLU A 99 -13.50 -12.77 5.86
CA GLU A 99 -14.75 -12.60 5.12
C GLU A 99 -15.21 -11.12 5.07
N GLU A 100 -15.04 -10.38 6.18
CA GLU A 100 -15.36 -8.97 6.24
C GLU A 100 -14.41 -8.14 5.33
N ALA A 101 -13.11 -8.48 5.32
CA ALA A 101 -12.13 -7.84 4.44
C ALA A 101 -12.42 -8.11 2.96
N GLN A 102 -12.71 -9.37 2.59
CA GLN A 102 -13.08 -9.75 1.22
C GLN A 102 -14.32 -8.97 0.73
N TRP A 103 -15.35 -8.89 1.60
CA TRP A 103 -16.54 -8.11 1.27
C TRP A 103 -16.19 -6.64 1.05
N LEU A 104 -15.42 -6.03 1.93
CA LEU A 104 -15.04 -4.61 1.84
C LEU A 104 -14.25 -4.34 0.54
N LEU A 105 -13.23 -5.14 0.25
CA LEU A 105 -12.42 -5.00 -0.96
C LEU A 105 -13.25 -5.22 -2.23
N SER A 106 -14.25 -6.10 -2.20
CA SER A 106 -15.15 -6.31 -3.35
C SER A 106 -16.01 -5.07 -3.69
N THR A 107 -16.10 -4.10 -2.78
CA THR A 107 -16.81 -2.83 -2.98
C THR A 107 -15.97 -1.71 -3.60
N ILE A 108 -14.67 -1.96 -3.85
CA ILE A 108 -13.80 -1.00 -4.54
C ILE A 108 -14.32 -0.78 -5.96
N ALA A 109 -14.49 0.49 -6.35
CA ALA A 109 -15.06 0.83 -7.66
C ALA A 109 -14.12 0.43 -8.81
N ASP A 110 -12.82 0.63 -8.62
CA ASP A 110 -11.77 0.40 -9.61
C ASP A 110 -11.11 -0.99 -9.44
N ALA A 111 -11.88 -1.99 -9.02
CA ALA A 111 -11.40 -3.34 -8.67
C ALA A 111 -10.71 -4.09 -9.84
N ASP A 112 -10.93 -3.66 -11.09
CA ASP A 112 -10.33 -4.27 -12.28
C ASP A 112 -9.15 -3.42 -12.83
N GLU A 113 -8.80 -2.30 -12.21
CA GLU A 113 -7.61 -1.53 -12.57
C GLU A 113 -6.35 -2.17 -11.99
N LEU A 114 -5.24 -2.05 -12.76
CA LEU A 114 -3.99 -2.77 -12.43
C LEU A 114 -3.45 -2.39 -11.06
N GLU A 115 -3.41 -1.11 -10.74
CA GLU A 115 -2.93 -0.58 -9.47
C GLU A 115 -3.70 -1.20 -8.28
N THR A 116 -5.03 -1.19 -8.35
CA THR A 116 -5.88 -1.80 -7.31
C THR A 116 -5.64 -3.31 -7.17
N ILE A 117 -5.45 -4.02 -8.30
CA ILE A 117 -5.13 -5.45 -8.27
C ILE A 117 -3.79 -5.68 -7.57
N ILE A 118 -2.79 -4.87 -7.88
CA ILE A 118 -1.45 -4.95 -7.26
C ILE A 118 -1.56 -4.78 -5.75
N ASP A 119 -2.19 -3.71 -5.29
CA ASP A 119 -2.33 -3.37 -3.87
C ASP A 119 -3.04 -4.47 -3.09
N VAL A 120 -4.16 -4.97 -3.63
CA VAL A 120 -4.94 -6.01 -2.95
C VAL A 120 -4.22 -7.36 -2.95
N VAL A 121 -3.50 -7.70 -4.02
CA VAL A 121 -2.72 -8.95 -4.06
C VAL A 121 -1.60 -8.89 -3.03
N PHE A 122 -0.84 -7.79 -2.96
CA PHE A 122 0.21 -7.65 -1.95
C PHE A 122 -0.37 -7.65 -0.53
N LEU A 123 -1.46 -6.93 -0.27
CA LEU A 123 -2.12 -6.95 1.02
C LEU A 123 -2.46 -8.39 1.47
N TYR A 124 -3.04 -9.20 0.59
CA TYR A 124 -3.37 -10.58 0.95
C TYR A 124 -2.13 -11.47 1.13
N LEU A 125 -1.08 -11.28 0.32
CA LEU A 125 0.17 -12.03 0.47
C LEU A 125 0.85 -11.71 1.79
N ASP A 126 0.96 -10.44 2.15
CA ASP A 126 1.57 -9.98 3.39
C ASP A 126 0.81 -10.46 4.62
N MET A 127 -0.52 -10.53 4.51
CA MET A 127 -1.38 -11.06 5.57
C MET A 127 -1.47 -12.59 5.60
N GLY A 128 -0.82 -13.31 4.65
CA GLY A 128 -0.79 -14.77 4.60
C GLY A 128 -2.05 -15.43 4.03
N TYR A 129 -2.76 -14.76 3.14
CA TYR A 129 -3.96 -15.25 2.45
C TYR A 129 -3.74 -15.45 0.93
N PRO A 130 -2.86 -16.40 0.52
CA PRO A 130 -2.49 -16.56 -0.88
C PRO A 130 -3.65 -16.97 -1.80
N ASP A 131 -4.65 -17.68 -1.29
CA ASP A 131 -5.82 -18.06 -2.09
C ASP A 131 -6.66 -16.83 -2.45
N ALA A 132 -6.86 -15.91 -1.50
CA ALA A 132 -7.55 -14.65 -1.78
C ALA A 132 -6.73 -13.74 -2.72
N ALA A 133 -5.40 -13.71 -2.56
CA ALA A 133 -4.50 -13.02 -3.48
C ALA A 133 -4.65 -13.57 -4.91
N LYS A 134 -4.76 -14.90 -5.06
CA LYS A 134 -4.95 -15.55 -6.37
C LYS A 134 -6.22 -15.11 -7.06
N GLU A 135 -7.32 -15.00 -6.35
CA GLU A 135 -8.60 -14.56 -6.91
C GLU A 135 -8.48 -13.14 -7.50
N TRP A 136 -7.78 -12.25 -6.83
CA TRP A 136 -7.54 -10.90 -7.32
C TRP A 136 -6.55 -10.86 -8.48
N LEU A 137 -5.48 -11.64 -8.42
CA LEU A 137 -4.55 -11.78 -9.53
C LEU A 137 -5.26 -12.26 -10.79
N ASP A 138 -6.15 -13.26 -10.69
CA ASP A 138 -6.88 -13.80 -11.84
C ASP A 138 -7.81 -12.79 -12.52
N ARG A 139 -8.26 -11.73 -11.83
CA ARG A 139 -9.05 -10.63 -12.45
C ARG A 139 -8.26 -9.91 -13.54
N GLY A 140 -6.98 -9.63 -13.29
CA GLY A 140 -6.11 -8.92 -14.24
C GLY A 140 -5.67 -9.75 -15.43
N LYS A 141 -5.75 -11.08 -15.35
CA LYS A 141 -5.12 -12.00 -16.30
C LYS A 141 -5.51 -11.78 -17.76
N SER A 142 -6.76 -11.47 -18.05
CA SER A 142 -7.21 -11.26 -19.43
C SER A 142 -6.82 -9.90 -20.01
N ARG A 143 -6.63 -8.89 -19.15
CA ARG A 143 -6.38 -7.51 -19.55
C ARG A 143 -4.90 -7.16 -19.54
N TYR A 144 -4.17 -7.67 -18.54
CA TYR A 144 -2.81 -7.24 -18.23
C TYR A 144 -1.74 -8.34 -18.39
N ALA A 145 -2.06 -9.48 -19.05
CA ALA A 145 -1.12 -10.61 -19.16
C ALA A 145 0.25 -10.26 -19.77
N GLU A 146 0.33 -9.22 -20.63
CA GLU A 146 1.55 -8.75 -21.28
C GLU A 146 2.12 -7.47 -20.62
N ASP A 147 1.49 -6.96 -19.60
CA ASP A 147 1.95 -5.81 -18.84
C ASP A 147 3.11 -6.21 -17.91
N GLU A 148 4.15 -5.37 -17.83
CA GLU A 148 5.35 -5.70 -17.03
C GLU A 148 5.05 -5.73 -15.53
N GLU A 149 4.24 -4.80 -15.02
CA GLU A 149 3.89 -4.75 -13.60
C GLU A 149 3.03 -5.95 -13.21
N TYR A 150 2.06 -6.32 -14.07
CA TYR A 150 1.26 -7.52 -13.84
C TYR A 150 2.08 -8.81 -13.92
N MET A 151 3.06 -8.88 -14.83
CA MET A 151 3.98 -10.02 -14.92
C MET A 151 4.87 -10.10 -13.68
N ALA A 152 5.36 -8.97 -13.16
CA ALA A 152 6.13 -8.89 -11.92
C ALA A 152 5.27 -9.35 -10.73
N LEU A 153 4.06 -8.82 -10.58
CA LEU A 153 3.10 -9.25 -9.57
C LEU A 153 2.84 -10.77 -9.62
N THR A 154 2.69 -11.32 -10.84
CA THR A 154 2.49 -12.76 -11.02
C THR A 154 3.72 -13.55 -10.57
N ALA A 155 4.93 -13.07 -10.88
CA ALA A 155 6.19 -13.70 -10.44
C ALA A 155 6.31 -13.67 -8.91
N ASP A 156 6.02 -12.53 -8.29
CA ASP A 156 6.07 -12.36 -6.83
C ASP A 156 5.05 -13.27 -6.11
N TYR A 157 3.82 -13.34 -6.64
CA TYR A 157 2.81 -14.28 -6.16
C TYR A 157 3.31 -15.73 -6.22
N LEU A 158 3.87 -16.15 -7.36
CA LEU A 158 4.39 -17.51 -7.55
C LEU A 158 5.56 -17.81 -6.61
N ALA A 159 6.45 -16.84 -6.41
CA ALA A 159 7.57 -16.95 -5.47
C ALA A 159 7.07 -17.08 -4.02
N SER A 160 6.13 -16.25 -3.60
CA SER A 160 5.53 -16.28 -2.26
C SER A 160 4.78 -17.57 -1.95
N THR A 161 4.25 -18.22 -2.99
CA THR A 161 3.54 -19.52 -2.88
C THR A 161 4.43 -20.72 -3.17
N HIS A 162 5.76 -20.54 -3.15
CA HIS A 162 6.77 -21.59 -3.36
C HIS A 162 6.73 -22.27 -4.75
N GLN A 163 6.15 -21.64 -5.76
CA GLN A 163 6.12 -22.10 -7.15
C GLN A 163 7.34 -21.55 -7.92
N VAL A 164 8.55 -21.86 -7.41
CA VAL A 164 9.81 -21.22 -7.81
C VAL A 164 10.10 -21.35 -9.29
N GLU A 165 9.90 -22.54 -9.89
CA GLU A 165 10.18 -22.77 -11.31
C GLU A 165 9.26 -21.88 -12.20
N SER A 166 8.02 -21.74 -11.80
CA SER A 166 7.07 -20.86 -12.52
C SER A 166 7.44 -19.38 -12.34
N ALA A 167 7.84 -18.96 -11.14
CA ALA A 167 8.30 -17.61 -10.89
C ALA A 167 9.51 -17.25 -11.77
N ILE A 168 10.50 -18.13 -11.86
CA ILE A 168 11.71 -17.95 -12.71
C ILE A 168 11.32 -17.72 -14.18
N ILE A 169 10.30 -18.40 -14.69
CA ILE A 169 9.85 -18.22 -16.08
C ILE A 169 9.35 -16.77 -16.29
N TYR A 170 8.60 -16.21 -15.32
CA TYR A 170 8.12 -14.85 -15.41
C TYR A 170 9.24 -13.82 -15.25
N TYR A 171 10.16 -14.01 -14.29
CA TYR A 171 11.32 -13.12 -14.14
C TYR A 171 12.21 -13.11 -15.38
N ASN A 172 12.46 -14.27 -16.02
CA ASN A 172 13.21 -14.30 -17.26
C ASN A 172 12.53 -13.52 -18.39
N LYS A 173 11.20 -13.63 -18.53
CA LYS A 173 10.46 -12.81 -19.51
C LYS A 173 10.57 -11.31 -19.22
N LEU A 174 10.56 -10.91 -17.95
CA LEU A 174 10.74 -9.51 -17.53
C LEU A 174 12.14 -9.01 -17.84
N ILE A 175 13.19 -9.81 -17.58
CA ILE A 175 14.56 -9.51 -17.93
C ILE A 175 14.72 -9.36 -19.45
N ASP A 176 14.10 -10.22 -20.24
CA ASP A 176 14.14 -10.13 -21.71
C ASP A 176 13.45 -8.87 -22.24
N LYS A 177 12.37 -8.41 -21.58
CA LYS A 177 11.66 -7.17 -21.93
C LYS A 177 12.42 -5.92 -21.47
N SER A 178 12.93 -5.93 -20.24
CA SER A 178 13.55 -4.77 -19.58
C SER A 178 14.88 -5.16 -18.92
N PRO A 179 15.93 -5.46 -19.73
CA PRO A 179 17.20 -6.01 -19.24
C PRO A 179 18.00 -5.08 -18.33
N PHE A 180 17.65 -3.81 -18.27
CA PHE A 180 18.31 -2.82 -17.42
C PHE A 180 17.54 -2.51 -16.12
N ASN A 181 16.40 -3.15 -15.87
CA ASN A 181 15.67 -2.99 -14.62
C ASN A 181 16.32 -3.85 -13.52
N PRO A 182 16.95 -3.23 -12.49
CA PRO A 182 17.69 -3.97 -11.47
C PRO A 182 16.79 -4.87 -10.62
N SER A 183 15.49 -4.55 -10.49
CA SER A 183 14.55 -5.30 -9.67
C SER A 183 14.30 -6.73 -10.17
N TYR A 184 14.61 -7.02 -11.43
CA TYR A 184 14.39 -8.34 -12.03
C TYR A 184 15.61 -9.27 -11.93
N TRP A 185 16.74 -8.78 -11.42
CA TRP A 185 17.99 -9.53 -11.30
C TRP A 185 18.27 -10.06 -9.88
N MET A 186 17.40 -9.76 -8.94
CA MET A 186 17.48 -10.26 -7.57
C MET A 186 16.72 -11.59 -7.44
#